data_2eef0c34e0a639bf0a7869b32e84c15d
#
_entry.id   2eef0c34e0a639bf0a7869b32e84c15d
#
_cell.length_a   1.000
_cell.length_b   1.000
_cell.length_c   1.000
_cell.angle_alpha   90.00
_cell.angle_beta   90.00
_cell.angle_gamma   90.00
#
_symmetry.space_group_name_H-M   'P 1'
#
loop_
_entity.id
_entity.type
_entity.pdbx_description
1 polymer ?
#
loop_
_entity_poly.entity_id
_entity_poly.type
_entity_poly.pdbx_seq_one_letter_code
_entity_poly.pdbx_strand_id
1 'polypeptide(L)'
;MGSESDFRIVRPLTMTDAVLTSSTVPETTVTAWNSGSTYAAGDIRGVAGGNNSQDVYESLQGSNTNHAPGNSPTWWKKLGTVYGTYAGGTTYALDDIVTVIGPDSHLLYRSLASGNIGNAVTDVTKWLEIGNTNRWLMFDKTVQTQTVVPRQIVQTITPGQLVNTVTLLNVSGASATVAQSISGYSKTKRLLRHDVMNWYDWYYEELTQVTDVTFDDVPPYKDGVLTVTVDNNDSDAALGCLFIGKSRTIGTTLWDFDGGILSYSTAKETLGVITMNKRANAKKLNFSVYIQPGYESEAYRLLTQYTDVEIVIIPTADYAMGLAYGFLGQWNVPVSNSGKTASIEFRALT
;
A
#
# COMPACT_ATOMS: atom_id res chain seq x y z
N MET A 1 12.92 -17.33 24.73
CA MET A 1 13.77 -17.76 23.60
C MET A 1 12.88 -17.59 22.36
N GLY A 2 13.17 -16.62 21.52
CA GLY A 2 12.44 -16.44 20.28
C GLY A 2 12.71 -17.60 19.33
N SER A 3 11.70 -18.07 18.63
CA SER A 3 11.86 -19.11 17.64
C SER A 3 12.74 -18.59 16.50
N GLU A 4 13.71 -19.36 16.04
CA GLU A 4 14.40 -19.10 14.79
C GLU A 4 13.36 -18.94 13.70
N SER A 5 13.42 -17.85 12.94
CA SER A 5 12.45 -17.60 11.86
C SER A 5 13.14 -17.60 10.49
N ASP A 6 12.43 -18.10 9.51
CA ASP A 6 12.90 -18.15 8.12
C ASP A 6 13.12 -16.75 7.57
N PHE A 7 14.32 -16.50 7.00
CA PHE A 7 14.56 -15.32 6.19
C PHE A 7 13.96 -15.52 4.81
N ARG A 8 12.94 -14.72 4.50
CA ARG A 8 12.17 -14.85 3.26
C ARG A 8 12.27 -13.61 2.40
N ILE A 9 12.34 -13.83 1.11
CA ILE A 9 12.27 -12.79 0.08
C ILE A 9 11.00 -13.00 -0.73
N VAL A 10 10.30 -11.91 -1.01
CA VAL A 10 9.09 -11.91 -1.85
C VAL A 10 9.33 -10.97 -3.02
N ARG A 11 9.17 -11.48 -4.24
CA ARG A 11 9.05 -10.63 -5.42
C ARG A 11 7.60 -10.24 -5.58
N PRO A 12 7.27 -8.94 -5.50
CA PRO A 12 5.90 -8.48 -5.68
C PRO A 12 5.34 -8.83 -7.05
N LEU A 13 4.08 -9.23 -7.09
CA LEU A 13 3.30 -9.31 -8.31
C LEU A 13 3.04 -7.89 -8.83
N THR A 14 3.22 -7.67 -10.12
CA THR A 14 2.79 -6.41 -10.75
C THR A 14 1.27 -6.35 -10.75
N MET A 15 0.73 -5.32 -10.11
CA MET A 15 -0.71 -5.08 -10.10
C MET A 15 -1.15 -4.51 -11.43
N THR A 16 -2.24 -5.03 -11.95
CA THR A 16 -2.89 -4.57 -13.18
C THR A 16 -4.40 -4.58 -13.01
N ASP A 17 -5.13 -3.87 -13.85
CA ASP A 17 -6.60 -3.90 -13.86
C ASP A 17 -7.18 -5.33 -13.99
N ALA A 18 -6.48 -6.21 -14.69
CA ALA A 18 -6.90 -7.61 -14.81
C ALA A 18 -6.73 -8.41 -13.51
N VAL A 19 -5.78 -8.02 -12.67
CA VAL A 19 -5.48 -8.66 -11.38
C VAL A 19 -6.35 -8.09 -10.27
N LEU A 20 -6.60 -6.78 -10.27
CA LEU A 20 -7.49 -6.11 -9.31
C LEU A 20 -8.94 -6.26 -9.74
N THR A 21 -9.62 -7.29 -9.26
CA THR A 21 -10.98 -7.63 -9.68
C THR A 21 -12.02 -6.66 -9.12
N SER A 22 -11.84 -6.16 -7.89
CA SER A 22 -12.77 -5.23 -7.22
C SER A 22 -12.07 -4.40 -6.15
N SER A 23 -12.58 -3.18 -5.94
CA SER A 23 -12.08 -2.25 -4.91
C SER A 23 -13.22 -1.40 -4.37
N THR A 24 -13.25 -1.18 -3.06
CA THR A 24 -14.17 -0.22 -2.42
C THR A 24 -13.71 1.23 -2.55
N VAL A 25 -12.45 1.45 -2.97
CA VAL A 25 -11.91 2.80 -3.19
C VAL A 25 -12.50 3.37 -4.48
N PRO A 26 -13.21 4.50 -4.44
CA PRO A 26 -13.74 5.12 -5.65
C PRO A 26 -12.60 5.64 -6.54
N GLU A 27 -12.79 5.58 -7.87
CA GLU A 27 -11.77 6.02 -8.82
C GLU A 27 -12.34 6.78 -10.01
N THR A 28 -13.48 6.34 -10.51
CA THR A 28 -14.18 6.96 -11.64
C THR A 28 -15.45 7.63 -11.17
N THR A 29 -15.94 8.57 -11.97
CA THR A 29 -17.22 9.24 -11.71
C THR A 29 -18.36 8.22 -11.66
N VAL A 30 -19.28 8.44 -10.74
CA VAL A 30 -20.47 7.60 -10.51
C VAL A 30 -21.73 8.36 -10.86
N THR A 31 -22.87 7.67 -10.89
CA THR A 31 -24.18 8.29 -11.16
C THR A 31 -24.44 9.44 -10.19
N ALA A 32 -24.83 10.59 -10.73
CA ALA A 32 -25.13 11.78 -9.95
C ALA A 32 -26.29 11.55 -8.96
N TRP A 33 -26.20 12.18 -7.80
CA TRP A 33 -27.29 12.25 -6.86
C TRP A 33 -28.48 13.05 -7.43
N ASN A 34 -29.70 12.62 -7.11
CA ASN A 34 -30.93 13.27 -7.52
C ASN A 34 -31.90 13.35 -6.33
N SER A 35 -32.44 14.53 -6.06
CA SER A 35 -33.37 14.78 -4.94
C SER A 35 -34.70 14.01 -5.03
N GLY A 36 -35.15 13.69 -6.23
CA GLY A 36 -36.39 12.92 -6.45
C GLY A 36 -36.24 11.40 -6.35
N SER A 37 -35.06 10.88 -6.13
CA SER A 37 -34.76 9.45 -6.02
C SER A 37 -34.71 9.00 -4.56
N THR A 38 -35.12 7.75 -4.31
CA THR A 38 -34.96 7.08 -3.02
C THR A 38 -33.81 6.11 -3.10
N TYR A 39 -32.91 6.15 -2.15
CA TYR A 39 -31.69 5.35 -2.10
C TYR A 39 -31.76 4.30 -0.98
N ALA A 40 -31.19 3.14 -1.23
CA ALA A 40 -30.98 2.10 -0.23
C ALA A 40 -29.66 2.33 0.52
N ALA A 41 -29.49 1.68 1.66
CA ALA A 41 -28.19 1.63 2.34
C ALA A 41 -27.16 0.96 1.42
N GLY A 42 -25.95 1.55 1.32
CA GLY A 42 -24.88 1.11 0.43
C GLY A 42 -24.95 1.68 -0.99
N ASP A 43 -26.02 2.41 -1.37
CA ASP A 43 -26.06 3.07 -2.67
C ASP A 43 -24.98 4.17 -2.78
N ILE A 44 -24.27 4.17 -3.92
CA ILE A 44 -23.19 5.13 -4.19
C ILE A 44 -23.67 6.17 -5.18
N ARG A 45 -23.50 7.46 -4.85
CA ARG A 45 -23.87 8.60 -5.70
C ARG A 45 -22.79 9.68 -5.65
N GLY A 46 -22.72 10.43 -6.75
CA GLY A 46 -21.75 11.51 -6.91
C GLY A 46 -22.40 12.89 -6.86
N VAL A 47 -21.68 13.84 -6.30
CA VAL A 47 -21.99 15.27 -6.35
C VAL A 47 -20.87 15.98 -7.09
N ALA A 48 -21.21 16.69 -8.19
CA ALA A 48 -20.22 17.41 -8.98
C ALA A 48 -19.53 18.50 -8.14
N GLY A 49 -18.22 18.55 -8.24
CA GLY A 49 -17.35 19.56 -7.69
C GLY A 49 -16.75 20.49 -8.74
N GLY A 50 -15.77 21.32 -8.36
CA GLY A 50 -14.96 22.11 -9.28
C GLY A 50 -13.86 21.27 -9.93
N ASN A 51 -13.20 21.85 -10.98
CA ASN A 51 -12.02 21.24 -11.63
C ASN A 51 -12.23 19.82 -12.13
N ASN A 52 -13.40 19.57 -12.75
CA ASN A 52 -13.80 18.26 -13.27
C ASN A 52 -13.85 17.15 -12.20
N SER A 53 -14.06 17.52 -10.93
CA SER A 53 -14.16 16.58 -9.81
C SER A 53 -15.59 16.14 -9.52
N GLN A 54 -15.71 15.01 -8.83
CA GLN A 54 -16.96 14.53 -8.26
C GLN A 54 -16.67 13.96 -6.86
N ASP A 55 -17.40 14.46 -5.86
CA ASP A 55 -17.41 13.86 -4.52
C ASP A 55 -18.32 12.65 -4.51
N VAL A 56 -17.80 11.50 -4.10
CA VAL A 56 -18.51 10.22 -4.06
C VAL A 56 -18.99 9.95 -2.65
N TYR A 57 -20.26 9.61 -2.52
CA TYR A 57 -20.95 9.35 -1.25
C TYR A 57 -21.63 7.99 -1.26
N GLU A 58 -21.65 7.33 -0.11
CA GLU A 58 -22.42 6.13 0.20
C GLU A 58 -23.60 6.46 1.08
N SER A 59 -24.78 5.95 0.74
CA SER A 59 -25.98 6.04 1.59
C SER A 59 -25.86 5.13 2.81
N LEU A 60 -26.00 5.70 4.01
CA LEU A 60 -25.85 4.96 5.26
C LEU A 60 -27.12 4.21 5.68
N GLN A 61 -28.26 4.59 5.15
CA GLN A 61 -29.57 4.02 5.52
C GLN A 61 -30.50 3.92 4.32
N GLY A 62 -31.48 3.00 4.44
CA GLY A 62 -32.56 2.85 3.44
C GLY A 62 -33.57 3.98 3.53
N SER A 63 -34.42 4.05 2.50
CA SER A 63 -35.45 5.10 2.36
C SER A 63 -34.89 6.54 2.36
N ASN A 64 -33.65 6.67 1.93
CA ASN A 64 -32.95 7.95 1.86
C ASN A 64 -33.46 8.77 0.67
N THR A 65 -34.38 9.67 0.91
CA THR A 65 -35.03 10.50 -0.12
C THR A 65 -34.81 11.97 0.21
N ASN A 66 -34.41 12.77 -0.79
CA ASN A 66 -34.25 14.23 -0.69
C ASN A 66 -33.25 14.71 0.41
N HIS A 67 -32.33 13.85 0.84
CA HIS A 67 -31.21 14.26 1.70
C HIS A 67 -29.98 14.54 0.83
N ALA A 68 -29.58 15.80 0.73
CA ALA A 68 -28.40 16.16 -0.09
C ALA A 68 -27.11 15.64 0.57
N PRO A 69 -26.24 14.90 -0.16
CA PRO A 69 -25.07 14.22 0.44
C PRO A 69 -24.13 15.16 1.23
N GLY A 70 -23.78 16.30 0.69
CA GLY A 70 -22.88 17.24 1.37
C GLY A 70 -23.43 17.87 2.67
N ASN A 71 -24.75 17.88 2.85
CA ASN A 71 -25.44 18.54 3.96
C ASN A 71 -26.10 17.58 4.95
N SER A 72 -26.06 16.29 4.69
CA SER A 72 -26.78 15.27 5.47
C SER A 72 -25.86 14.13 5.93
N PRO A 73 -24.91 14.38 6.87
CA PRO A 73 -23.87 13.41 7.26
C PRO A 73 -24.44 12.17 7.98
N THR A 74 -25.64 12.21 8.50
CA THR A 74 -26.33 11.04 9.09
C THR A 74 -26.93 10.10 8.03
N TRP A 75 -27.10 10.60 6.81
CA TRP A 75 -27.64 9.85 5.66
C TRP A 75 -26.59 9.44 4.65
N TRP A 76 -25.51 10.22 4.55
CA TRP A 76 -24.46 10.02 3.57
C TRP A 76 -23.09 10.07 4.19
N LYS A 77 -22.20 9.18 3.74
CA LYS A 77 -20.80 9.20 4.05
C LYS A 77 -20.00 9.49 2.80
N LYS A 78 -19.12 10.49 2.86
CA LYS A 78 -18.20 10.79 1.77
C LYS A 78 -17.13 9.69 1.70
N LEU A 79 -16.98 9.02 0.55
CA LEU A 79 -15.96 8.00 0.30
C LEU A 79 -14.65 8.59 -0.26
N GLY A 80 -14.74 9.72 -0.95
CA GLY A 80 -13.59 10.38 -1.55
C GLY A 80 -13.99 11.32 -2.68
N THR A 81 -12.98 11.87 -3.34
CA THR A 81 -13.15 12.70 -4.54
C THR A 81 -12.50 11.99 -5.73
N VAL A 82 -13.20 11.93 -6.84
CA VAL A 82 -12.74 11.35 -8.11
C VAL A 82 -12.79 12.38 -9.21
N TYR A 83 -12.12 12.13 -10.32
CA TYR A 83 -12.06 13.05 -11.45
C TYR A 83 -12.57 12.36 -12.71
N GLY A 84 -13.13 13.17 -13.64
CA GLY A 84 -13.60 12.65 -14.92
C GLY A 84 -12.47 12.03 -15.73
N THR A 85 -12.77 10.95 -16.45
CA THR A 85 -11.79 10.31 -17.34
C THR A 85 -11.47 11.26 -18.51
N TYR A 86 -10.20 11.33 -18.91
CA TYR A 86 -9.78 12.11 -20.07
C TYR A 86 -10.53 11.69 -21.34
N ALA A 87 -11.02 12.69 -22.08
CA ALA A 87 -11.62 12.50 -23.38
C ALA A 87 -11.16 13.60 -24.33
N GLY A 88 -10.53 13.22 -25.46
CA GLY A 88 -9.92 14.17 -26.40
C GLY A 88 -10.90 15.17 -27.03
N GLY A 89 -12.20 14.85 -27.07
CA GLY A 89 -13.26 15.75 -27.57
C GLY A 89 -13.81 16.73 -26.53
N THR A 90 -13.40 16.64 -25.27
CA THR A 90 -13.85 17.53 -24.19
C THR A 90 -12.95 18.74 -24.09
N THR A 91 -13.55 19.92 -23.87
CA THR A 91 -12.81 21.15 -23.59
C THR A 91 -12.60 21.30 -22.08
N TYR A 92 -11.35 21.37 -21.66
CA TYR A 92 -10.97 21.52 -20.25
C TYR A 92 -10.58 22.96 -19.94
N ALA A 93 -10.95 23.39 -18.75
CA ALA A 93 -10.53 24.67 -18.20
C ALA A 93 -9.11 24.58 -17.61
N LEU A 94 -8.53 25.72 -17.28
CA LEU A 94 -7.31 25.77 -16.45
C LEU A 94 -7.60 25.11 -15.09
N ASP A 95 -6.67 24.28 -14.62
CA ASP A 95 -6.73 23.50 -13.39
C ASP A 95 -7.77 22.35 -13.37
N ASP A 96 -8.47 22.08 -14.47
CA ASP A 96 -9.24 20.84 -14.56
C ASP A 96 -8.34 19.61 -14.44
N ILE A 97 -8.78 18.65 -13.65
CA ILE A 97 -8.06 17.39 -13.44
C ILE A 97 -8.78 16.27 -14.18
N VAL A 98 -8.03 15.40 -14.81
CA VAL A 98 -8.54 14.24 -15.53
C VAL A 98 -7.83 12.97 -15.06
N THR A 99 -8.57 11.86 -15.06
CA THR A 99 -8.05 10.52 -14.78
C THR A 99 -7.70 9.83 -16.11
N VAL A 100 -6.52 9.21 -16.15
CA VAL A 100 -6.10 8.33 -17.24
C VAL A 100 -5.82 6.96 -16.65
N ILE A 101 -6.62 5.98 -17.07
CA ILE A 101 -6.51 4.59 -16.59
C ILE A 101 -5.71 3.81 -17.62
N GLY A 102 -4.52 3.37 -17.23
CA GLY A 102 -3.68 2.44 -17.96
C GLY A 102 -3.80 1.02 -17.39
N PRO A 103 -3.20 0.02 -18.03
CA PRO A 103 -3.30 -1.37 -17.58
C PRO A 103 -2.59 -1.65 -16.23
N ASP A 104 -1.58 -0.86 -15.88
CA ASP A 104 -0.71 -1.01 -14.71
C ASP A 104 -0.44 0.30 -13.95
N SER A 105 -1.05 1.41 -14.40
CA SER A 105 -0.90 2.72 -13.79
C SER A 105 -2.14 3.58 -14.02
N HIS A 106 -2.63 4.22 -12.97
CA HIS A 106 -3.80 5.11 -13.00
C HIS A 106 -3.38 6.50 -12.55
N LEU A 107 -3.27 7.41 -13.51
CA LEU A 107 -2.65 8.71 -13.32
C LEU A 107 -3.67 9.85 -13.38
N LEU A 108 -3.37 10.90 -12.65
CA LEU A 108 -4.08 12.17 -12.67
C LEU A 108 -3.26 13.22 -13.39
N TYR A 109 -3.91 13.95 -14.30
CA TYR A 109 -3.31 15.06 -15.04
C TYR A 109 -4.11 16.34 -14.83
N ARG A 110 -3.42 17.45 -14.63
CA ARG A 110 -3.99 18.78 -14.47
C ARG A 110 -3.79 19.60 -15.73
N SER A 111 -4.85 20.22 -16.25
CA SER A 111 -4.79 21.14 -17.37
C SER A 111 -4.04 22.42 -17.02
N LEU A 112 -3.08 22.81 -17.86
CA LEU A 112 -2.28 24.03 -17.71
C LEU A 112 -2.82 25.21 -18.54
N ALA A 113 -3.92 25.02 -19.26
CA ALA A 113 -4.48 26.05 -20.12
C ALA A 113 -6.01 26.02 -20.12
N SER A 114 -6.64 27.18 -20.28
CA SER A 114 -8.07 27.27 -20.58
C SER A 114 -8.32 26.87 -22.05
N GLY A 115 -9.48 26.22 -22.29
CA GLY A 115 -9.85 25.79 -23.64
C GLY A 115 -8.96 24.66 -24.18
N ASN A 116 -8.41 23.84 -23.28
CA ASN A 116 -7.57 22.71 -23.63
C ASN A 116 -8.43 21.59 -24.22
N ILE A 117 -8.38 21.45 -25.55
CA ILE A 117 -9.15 20.45 -26.30
C ILE A 117 -8.25 19.75 -27.33
N GLY A 118 -8.41 18.44 -27.48
CA GLY A 118 -7.68 17.65 -28.48
C GLY A 118 -6.19 17.41 -28.18
N ASN A 119 -5.66 17.97 -27.10
CA ASN A 119 -4.26 17.79 -26.72
C ASN A 119 -4.08 16.52 -25.89
N ALA A 120 -3.21 15.61 -26.33
CA ALA A 120 -2.90 14.40 -25.61
C ALA A 120 -2.30 14.71 -24.22
N VAL A 121 -2.56 13.88 -23.22
CA VAL A 121 -2.03 14.05 -21.85
C VAL A 121 -0.50 13.99 -21.76
N THR A 122 0.15 13.46 -22.80
CA THR A 122 1.62 13.45 -22.95
C THR A 122 2.21 14.80 -23.36
N ASP A 123 1.37 15.77 -23.76
CA ASP A 123 1.83 17.14 -24.04
C ASP A 123 2.05 17.91 -22.74
N VAL A 124 3.27 17.91 -22.24
CA VAL A 124 3.69 18.57 -20.99
C VAL A 124 3.50 20.10 -21.00
N THR A 125 3.22 20.72 -22.14
CA THR A 125 2.89 22.17 -22.24
C THR A 125 1.43 22.44 -21.94
N LYS A 126 0.59 21.43 -22.01
CA LYS A 126 -0.87 21.47 -21.81
C LYS A 126 -1.32 20.71 -20.58
N TRP A 127 -0.57 19.71 -20.16
CA TRP A 127 -0.90 18.83 -19.05
C TRP A 127 0.26 18.67 -18.09
N LEU A 128 -0.04 18.68 -16.80
CA LEU A 128 0.90 18.35 -15.74
C LEU A 128 0.44 17.05 -15.07
N GLU A 129 1.28 16.03 -15.09
CA GLU A 129 1.07 14.84 -14.28
C GLU A 129 1.20 15.18 -12.79
N ILE A 130 0.19 14.86 -11.98
CA ILE A 130 0.13 15.18 -10.54
C ILE A 130 0.24 13.95 -9.65
N GLY A 131 0.26 12.75 -10.21
CA GLY A 131 0.46 11.49 -9.48
C GLY A 131 -0.62 10.47 -9.76
N ASN A 132 -0.69 9.45 -8.92
CA ASN A 132 -1.65 8.35 -9.04
C ASN A 132 -3.04 8.71 -8.50
N THR A 133 -4.07 7.99 -8.97
CA THR A 133 -5.41 8.04 -8.35
C THR A 133 -5.37 7.50 -6.92
N ASN A 134 -6.29 7.93 -6.05
CA ASN A 134 -6.34 7.43 -4.66
C ASN A 134 -6.41 5.89 -4.59
N ARG A 135 -7.12 5.23 -5.52
CA ARG A 135 -7.18 3.77 -5.59
C ARG A 135 -5.82 3.15 -5.88
N TRP A 136 -5.00 3.78 -6.73
CA TRP A 136 -3.76 3.22 -7.23
C TRP A 136 -2.53 3.58 -6.38
N LEU A 137 -2.65 4.54 -5.42
CA LEU A 137 -1.56 4.90 -4.52
C LEU A 137 -0.98 3.69 -3.76
N MET A 138 -1.81 2.73 -3.35
CA MET A 138 -1.33 1.51 -2.68
C MET A 138 -0.53 0.55 -3.58
N PHE A 139 -0.46 0.82 -4.89
CA PHE A 139 0.24 0.00 -5.88
C PHE A 139 1.38 0.76 -6.58
N ASP A 140 1.60 2.03 -6.24
CA ASP A 140 2.59 2.90 -6.87
C ASP A 140 4.03 2.65 -6.41
N LYS A 141 4.23 1.70 -5.50
CA LYS A 141 5.52 1.31 -4.93
C LYS A 141 6.20 2.38 -4.07
N THR A 142 5.49 3.46 -3.75
CA THR A 142 5.94 4.53 -2.88
C THR A 142 5.34 4.33 -1.49
N VAL A 143 6.17 3.95 -0.51
CA VAL A 143 5.67 3.57 0.82
C VAL A 143 5.05 4.76 1.58
N GLN A 144 5.46 5.99 1.27
CA GLN A 144 4.99 7.19 1.97
C GLN A 144 3.64 7.72 1.49
N THR A 145 3.26 7.44 0.24
CA THR A 145 1.92 7.75 -0.26
C THR A 145 0.91 6.75 0.29
N GLN A 146 -0.31 7.18 0.54
CA GLN A 146 -1.34 6.30 1.09
C GLN A 146 -2.66 6.46 0.33
N THR A 147 -3.28 5.33 0.00
CA THR A 147 -4.70 5.27 -0.29
C THR A 147 -5.48 5.49 0.99
N VAL A 148 -6.40 6.44 1.00
CA VAL A 148 -7.21 6.77 2.19
C VAL A 148 -8.68 6.69 1.85
N VAL A 149 -9.44 5.95 2.65
CA VAL A 149 -10.90 5.81 2.52
C VAL A 149 -11.53 5.75 3.92
N PRO A 150 -12.66 6.40 4.14
CA PRO A 150 -13.37 6.29 5.42
C PRO A 150 -13.77 4.85 5.75
N ARG A 151 -13.53 4.44 6.97
CA ARG A 151 -13.86 3.15 7.61
C ARG A 151 -13.04 1.97 7.09
N GLN A 152 -13.12 1.63 5.80
CA GLN A 152 -12.65 0.34 5.34
C GLN A 152 -12.14 0.39 3.90
N ILE A 153 -10.97 -0.21 3.67
CA ILE A 153 -10.44 -0.51 2.34
C ILE A 153 -10.61 -2.01 2.10
N VAL A 154 -11.34 -2.40 1.06
CA VAL A 154 -11.44 -3.80 0.63
C VAL A 154 -10.95 -3.92 -0.80
N GLN A 155 -9.97 -4.80 -1.01
CA GLN A 155 -9.40 -5.12 -2.32
C GLN A 155 -9.62 -6.60 -2.62
N THR A 156 -10.24 -6.88 -3.76
CA THR A 156 -10.40 -8.26 -4.25
C THR A 156 -9.45 -8.47 -5.43
N ILE A 157 -8.59 -9.46 -5.31
CA ILE A 157 -7.45 -9.66 -6.21
C ILE A 157 -7.46 -11.10 -6.72
N THR A 158 -7.33 -11.26 -8.03
CA THR A 158 -7.20 -12.57 -8.69
C THR A 158 -5.79 -12.68 -9.27
N PRO A 159 -4.82 -13.25 -8.54
CA PRO A 159 -3.41 -13.23 -8.93
C PRO A 159 -3.09 -13.97 -10.23
N GLY A 160 -3.87 -14.98 -10.61
CA GLY A 160 -3.62 -15.83 -11.78
C GLY A 160 -2.35 -16.69 -11.68
N GLN A 161 -1.66 -16.64 -10.54
CA GLN A 161 -0.44 -17.40 -10.22
C GLN A 161 -0.39 -17.78 -8.75
N LEU A 162 0.54 -18.66 -8.40
CA LEU A 162 0.72 -19.09 -7.01
C LEU A 162 1.28 -17.94 -6.17
N VAL A 163 0.52 -17.54 -5.15
CA VAL A 163 0.93 -16.56 -4.13
C VAL A 163 0.71 -17.17 -2.74
N ASN A 164 1.60 -16.88 -1.81
CA ASN A 164 1.52 -17.37 -0.43
C ASN A 164 1.80 -16.28 0.60
N THR A 165 2.01 -15.04 0.15
CA THR A 165 2.38 -13.93 1.02
C THR A 165 1.67 -12.67 0.59
N VAL A 166 1.10 -11.97 1.56
CA VAL A 166 0.51 -10.63 1.43
C VAL A 166 1.18 -9.72 2.46
N THR A 167 1.72 -8.60 2.01
CA THR A 167 2.41 -7.63 2.87
C THR A 167 1.77 -6.27 2.71
N LEU A 168 1.46 -5.64 3.83
CA LEU A 168 0.96 -4.28 3.93
C LEU A 168 2.02 -3.42 4.59
N LEU A 169 2.41 -2.33 3.95
CA LEU A 169 3.36 -1.34 4.47
C LEU A 169 2.68 0.01 4.62
N ASN A 170 3.07 0.74 5.66
CA ASN A 170 2.51 2.03 6.01
C ASN A 170 0.97 1.98 6.11
N VAL A 171 0.45 0.98 6.83
CA VAL A 171 -0.97 0.80 7.07
C VAL A 171 -1.43 1.54 8.32
N SER A 172 -2.58 2.18 8.25
CA SER A 172 -3.27 2.78 9.41
C SER A 172 -4.71 2.24 9.47
N GLY A 173 -5.04 1.61 10.60
CA GLY A 173 -6.33 0.99 10.83
C GLY A 173 -6.39 0.28 12.17
N ALA A 174 -7.53 -0.26 12.51
CA ALA A 174 -7.73 -1.09 13.70
C ALA A 174 -7.30 -2.55 13.45
N SER A 175 -7.59 -3.06 12.25
CA SER A 175 -7.26 -4.43 11.86
C SER A 175 -7.02 -4.58 10.36
N ALA A 176 -6.23 -5.60 10.01
CA ALA A 176 -6.06 -6.06 8.63
C ALA A 176 -6.46 -7.54 8.53
N THR A 177 -7.25 -7.88 7.52
CA THR A 177 -7.72 -9.25 7.27
C THR A 177 -7.35 -9.66 5.84
N VAL A 178 -6.81 -10.86 5.71
CA VAL A 178 -6.59 -11.50 4.42
C VAL A 178 -7.40 -12.78 4.37
N ALA A 179 -8.25 -12.92 3.35
CA ALA A 179 -9.03 -14.12 3.08
C ALA A 179 -8.73 -14.67 1.69
N GLN A 180 -8.85 -15.99 1.54
CA GLN A 180 -8.65 -16.69 0.27
C GLN A 180 -9.81 -17.64 -0.02
N SER A 181 -10.41 -17.53 -1.20
CA SER A 181 -11.71 -18.12 -1.52
C SER A 181 -11.71 -19.66 -1.57
N ILE A 182 -10.65 -20.29 -2.08
CA ILE A 182 -10.62 -21.76 -2.32
C ILE A 182 -10.37 -22.53 -1.03
N SER A 183 -9.41 -22.07 -0.23
CA SER A 183 -9.02 -22.76 1.00
C SER A 183 -9.92 -22.48 2.20
N GLY A 184 -10.79 -21.46 2.10
CA GLY A 184 -11.50 -20.90 3.24
C GLY A 184 -10.57 -20.21 4.26
N TYR A 185 -9.32 -19.92 3.88
CA TYR A 185 -8.38 -19.19 4.72
C TYR A 185 -8.91 -17.79 5.00
N SER A 186 -8.90 -17.42 6.27
CA SER A 186 -9.18 -16.06 6.72
C SER A 186 -8.37 -15.80 7.99
N LYS A 187 -7.49 -14.80 7.93
CA LYS A 187 -6.65 -14.42 9.05
C LYS A 187 -6.72 -12.93 9.27
N THR A 188 -6.97 -12.53 10.51
CA THR A 188 -7.03 -11.13 10.94
C THR A 188 -5.87 -10.82 11.87
N LYS A 189 -5.16 -9.71 11.62
CA LYS A 189 -4.15 -9.15 12.50
C LYS A 189 -4.63 -7.80 13.02
N ARG A 190 -4.51 -7.58 14.33
CA ARG A 190 -4.75 -6.28 14.94
C ARG A 190 -3.59 -5.35 14.62
N LEU A 191 -3.90 -4.11 14.25
CA LEU A 191 -2.93 -3.07 13.94
C LEU A 191 -2.72 -2.08 15.10
N LEU A 192 -3.57 -2.16 16.11
CA LEU A 192 -3.42 -1.41 17.35
C LEU A 192 -2.86 -2.33 18.44
N ARG A 193 -1.72 -1.95 18.98
CA ARG A 193 -1.06 -2.66 20.08
C ARG A 193 -1.09 -1.80 21.34
N HIS A 194 -1.27 -2.47 22.46
CA HIS A 194 -1.13 -1.91 23.80
C HIS A 194 0.00 -2.69 24.47
N ASP A 195 1.18 -2.10 24.55
CA ASP A 195 2.35 -2.75 25.14
C ASP A 195 2.35 -2.56 26.66
N VAL A 196 1.54 -3.36 27.36
CA VAL A 196 1.35 -3.29 28.81
C VAL A 196 2.46 -4.06 29.53
N MET A 197 3.32 -3.37 30.27
CA MET A 197 4.33 -3.96 31.14
C MET A 197 3.91 -3.90 32.63
N ASN A 198 3.02 -2.99 33.01
CA ASN A 198 2.57 -2.78 34.38
C ASN A 198 1.16 -2.20 34.42
N TRP A 199 0.57 -2.05 35.64
CA TRP A 199 -0.76 -1.50 35.85
C TRP A 199 -0.91 -0.03 35.42
N TYR A 200 0.16 0.75 35.45
CA TYR A 200 0.16 2.13 35.01
C TYR A 200 0.01 2.21 33.50
N ASP A 201 0.74 1.39 32.76
CA ASP A 201 0.66 1.30 31.28
C ASP A 201 -0.76 0.89 30.86
N TRP A 202 -1.39 -0.06 31.58
CA TRP A 202 -2.77 -0.46 31.32
C TRP A 202 -3.77 0.71 31.31
N TYR A 203 -3.58 1.70 32.21
CA TYR A 203 -4.52 2.81 32.35
C TYR A 203 -4.15 4.05 31.53
N TYR A 204 -2.87 4.25 31.21
CA TYR A 204 -2.37 5.54 30.71
C TYR A 204 -1.55 5.42 29.43
N GLU A 205 -1.17 4.24 28.97
CA GLU A 205 -0.39 4.09 27.72
C GLU A 205 -1.29 4.21 26.51
N GLU A 206 -0.85 5.02 25.55
CA GLU A 206 -1.54 5.20 24.28
C GLU A 206 -1.37 3.97 23.38
N LEU A 207 -2.40 3.67 22.59
CA LEU A 207 -2.34 2.58 21.61
C LEU A 207 -1.30 2.90 20.54
N THR A 208 -0.35 2.00 20.35
CA THR A 208 0.67 2.11 19.31
C THR A 208 0.17 1.49 18.01
N GLN A 209 0.27 2.25 16.90
CA GLN A 209 -0.08 1.79 15.57
C GLN A 209 1.02 0.88 15.00
N VAL A 210 0.68 -0.33 14.61
CA VAL A 210 1.53 -1.21 13.80
C VAL A 210 1.34 -0.81 12.33
N THR A 211 2.39 -0.30 11.71
CA THR A 211 2.35 0.23 10.35
C THR A 211 2.70 -0.79 9.28
N ASP A 212 3.42 -1.83 9.65
CA ASP A 212 3.91 -2.83 8.70
C ASP A 212 3.49 -4.23 9.14
N VAL A 213 2.77 -4.96 8.31
CA VAL A 213 2.25 -6.30 8.62
C VAL A 213 2.34 -7.24 7.42
N THR A 214 2.66 -8.50 7.65
CA THR A 214 2.71 -9.53 6.61
C THR A 214 1.86 -10.74 6.99
N PHE A 215 1.25 -11.37 6.00
CA PHE A 215 0.56 -12.67 6.07
C PHE A 215 1.36 -13.62 5.17
N ASP A 216 2.15 -14.49 5.76
CA ASP A 216 3.13 -15.34 5.10
C ASP A 216 2.72 -16.83 5.04
N ASP A 217 1.51 -17.11 5.47
CA ASP A 217 0.89 -18.43 5.58
C ASP A 217 -0.34 -18.59 4.67
N VAL A 218 -0.49 -17.73 3.68
CA VAL A 218 -1.61 -17.80 2.72
C VAL A 218 -1.46 -19.07 1.86
N PRO A 219 -2.47 -19.96 1.79
CA PRO A 219 -2.41 -21.16 0.96
C PRO A 219 -2.24 -20.83 -0.53
N PRO A 220 -1.25 -21.43 -1.23
CA PRO A 220 -0.89 -21.04 -2.59
C PRO A 220 -1.78 -21.71 -3.65
N TYR A 221 -2.91 -21.11 -3.96
CA TYR A 221 -3.79 -21.53 -5.05
C TYR A 221 -3.70 -20.56 -6.23
N LYS A 222 -3.50 -21.09 -7.45
CA LYS A 222 -3.38 -20.28 -8.66
C LYS A 222 -4.65 -19.49 -8.97
N ASP A 223 -5.80 -20.13 -8.79
CA ASP A 223 -7.13 -19.55 -9.12
C ASP A 223 -7.83 -19.02 -7.87
N GLY A 224 -7.10 -18.92 -6.76
CA GLY A 224 -7.62 -18.39 -5.49
C GLY A 224 -7.79 -16.87 -5.56
N VAL A 225 -8.99 -16.40 -5.25
CA VAL A 225 -9.27 -14.97 -5.09
C VAL A 225 -8.87 -14.55 -3.70
N LEU A 226 -8.04 -13.53 -3.60
CA LEU A 226 -7.62 -12.91 -2.35
C LEU A 226 -8.50 -11.69 -2.06
N THR A 227 -9.01 -11.62 -0.84
CA THR A 227 -9.66 -10.41 -0.32
C THR A 227 -8.82 -9.84 0.79
N VAL A 228 -8.32 -8.63 0.59
CA VAL A 228 -7.55 -7.88 1.58
C VAL A 228 -8.41 -6.75 2.12
N THR A 229 -8.61 -6.75 3.42
CA THR A 229 -9.44 -5.76 4.12
C THR A 229 -8.60 -5.03 5.16
N VAL A 230 -8.59 -3.71 5.12
CA VAL A 230 -8.09 -2.85 6.20
C VAL A 230 -9.28 -2.13 6.79
N ASP A 231 -9.56 -2.37 8.07
CA ASP A 231 -10.71 -1.79 8.78
C ASP A 231 -10.22 -0.82 9.87
N ASN A 232 -10.83 0.34 9.96
CA ASN A 232 -10.55 1.34 10.99
C ASN A 232 -11.81 1.81 11.73
N ASN A 233 -12.79 0.96 11.84
CA ASN A 233 -14.09 1.26 12.47
C ASN A 233 -14.72 2.53 11.84
N ASP A 234 -14.82 3.62 12.60
CA ASP A 234 -15.45 4.89 12.15
C ASP A 234 -14.44 5.94 11.65
N SER A 235 -13.13 5.64 11.74
CA SER A 235 -12.05 6.54 11.28
C SER A 235 -11.60 6.18 9.86
N ASP A 236 -10.75 7.00 9.26
CA ASP A 236 -10.20 6.73 7.94
C ASP A 236 -9.22 5.56 8.00
N ALA A 237 -9.42 4.58 7.12
CA ALA A 237 -8.45 3.53 6.85
C ALA A 237 -7.44 4.02 5.81
N ALA A 238 -6.16 3.77 6.03
CA ALA A 238 -5.11 4.16 5.10
C ALA A 238 -4.13 3.00 4.84
N LEU A 239 -3.62 2.93 3.62
CA LEU A 239 -2.69 1.89 3.19
C LEU A 239 -1.67 2.46 2.20
N GLY A 240 -0.38 2.40 2.55
CA GLY A 240 0.72 2.85 1.70
C GLY A 240 0.99 1.87 0.58
N CYS A 241 1.46 0.66 0.89
CA CYS A 241 1.71 -0.34 -0.15
C CYS A 241 1.06 -1.68 0.17
N LEU A 242 0.47 -2.29 -0.86
CA LEU A 242 -0.03 -3.66 -0.86
C LEU A 242 0.81 -4.52 -1.80
N PHE A 243 1.61 -5.42 -1.23
CA PHE A 243 2.42 -6.36 -1.97
C PHE A 243 1.90 -7.78 -1.82
N ILE A 244 1.76 -8.47 -2.94
CA ILE A 244 1.33 -9.86 -3.02
C ILE A 244 2.37 -10.62 -3.81
N GLY A 245 2.77 -11.79 -3.34
CA GLY A 245 3.76 -12.56 -4.07
C GLY A 245 4.00 -13.96 -3.52
N LYS A 246 4.96 -14.63 -4.13
CA LYS A 246 5.46 -15.91 -3.65
C LYS A 246 6.75 -15.70 -2.88
N SER A 247 6.73 -16.03 -1.59
CA SER A 247 7.94 -16.00 -0.76
C SER A 247 8.88 -17.15 -1.08
N ARG A 248 10.17 -16.89 -0.95
CA ARG A 248 11.27 -17.84 -1.03
C ARG A 248 12.12 -17.75 0.22
N THR A 249 12.31 -18.86 0.89
CA THR A 249 13.20 -18.95 2.06
C THR A 249 14.65 -19.06 1.56
N ILE A 250 15.55 -18.28 2.16
CA ILE A 250 17.00 -18.32 1.89
C ILE A 250 17.74 -19.04 2.99
N GLY A 251 17.30 -18.89 4.22
CA GLY A 251 17.91 -19.47 5.40
C GLY A 251 17.17 -19.06 6.64
N THR A 252 17.81 -19.19 7.80
CA THR A 252 17.26 -18.82 9.09
C THR A 252 17.86 -17.50 9.55
N THR A 253 17.02 -16.54 9.93
CA THR A 253 17.45 -15.25 10.46
C THR A 253 18.10 -15.44 11.84
N LEU A 254 19.30 -14.93 12.02
CA LEU A 254 19.91 -14.82 13.34
C LEU A 254 19.46 -13.53 14.05
N TRP A 255 19.49 -13.55 15.37
CA TRP A 255 18.92 -12.48 16.20
C TRP A 255 19.77 -11.19 16.27
N ASP A 256 20.92 -11.15 15.64
CA ASP A 256 21.85 -10.03 15.58
C ASP A 256 21.70 -9.17 14.31
N PHE A 257 20.46 -8.85 13.92
CA PHE A 257 20.26 -7.95 12.79
C PHE A 257 20.30 -6.48 13.22
N ASP A 258 20.95 -5.65 12.39
CA ASP A 258 21.06 -4.21 12.60
C ASP A 258 20.03 -3.46 11.76
N GLY A 259 19.26 -2.58 12.42
CA GLY A 259 18.37 -1.65 11.77
C GLY A 259 18.85 -0.21 11.93
N GLY A 260 19.04 0.49 10.81
CA GLY A 260 19.39 1.90 10.77
C GLY A 260 18.45 2.71 9.87
N ILE A 261 18.54 4.02 9.96
CA ILE A 261 17.81 4.96 9.11
C ILE A 261 18.81 5.73 8.25
N LEU A 262 18.61 5.72 6.94
CA LEU A 262 19.27 6.62 6.00
C LEU A 262 18.43 7.90 5.91
N SER A 263 18.93 9.01 6.46
CA SER A 263 18.28 10.30 6.30
C SER A 263 18.84 11.02 5.08
N TYR A 264 17.96 11.40 4.16
CA TYR A 264 18.31 12.23 3.01
C TYR A 264 18.13 13.73 3.30
N SER A 265 17.82 14.09 4.54
CA SER A 265 17.70 15.48 5.00
C SER A 265 19.06 16.19 4.90
N THR A 266 19.06 17.43 4.44
CA THR A 266 20.25 18.26 4.31
C THR A 266 20.20 19.45 5.26
N ALA A 267 21.25 19.66 6.04
CA ALA A 267 21.43 20.86 6.84
C ALA A 267 22.23 21.90 6.02
N LYS A 268 21.73 23.14 5.96
CA LYS A 268 22.44 24.27 5.37
C LYS A 268 22.70 25.30 6.46
N GLU A 269 23.95 25.64 6.68
CA GLU A 269 24.36 26.72 7.55
C GLU A 269 24.54 28.00 6.75
N THR A 270 23.94 29.09 7.22
CA THR A 270 24.12 30.43 6.64
C THR A 270 24.21 31.43 7.79
N LEU A 271 25.37 32.09 7.93
CA LEU A 271 25.64 33.08 8.97
C LEU A 271 25.37 32.57 10.41
N GLY A 272 25.73 31.34 10.71
CA GLY A 272 25.51 30.73 12.04
C GLY A 272 24.08 30.24 12.29
N VAL A 273 23.17 30.36 11.32
CA VAL A 273 21.82 29.80 11.39
C VAL A 273 21.78 28.49 10.59
N ILE A 274 21.45 27.39 11.28
CA ILE A 274 21.30 26.08 10.66
C ILE A 274 19.84 25.90 10.25
N THR A 275 19.62 25.76 8.94
CA THR A 275 18.31 25.41 8.37
C THR A 275 18.34 23.97 7.91
N MET A 276 17.44 23.15 8.48
CA MET A 276 17.31 21.74 8.09
C MET A 276 16.20 21.59 7.04
N ASN A 277 16.59 21.12 5.86
CA ASN A 277 15.64 20.72 4.82
C ASN A 277 15.31 19.24 5.02
N LYS A 278 14.15 18.97 5.64
CA LYS A 278 13.69 17.61 5.92
C LYS A 278 13.31 16.91 4.61
N ARG A 279 13.84 15.71 4.40
CA ARG A 279 13.53 14.81 3.30
C ARG A 279 13.11 13.46 3.84
N ALA A 280 12.64 12.59 2.96
CA ALA A 280 12.29 11.20 3.28
C ALA A 280 13.46 10.45 3.93
N ASN A 281 13.12 9.48 4.77
CA ASN A 281 14.06 8.58 5.40
C ASN A 281 13.83 7.16 4.87
N ALA A 282 14.91 6.42 4.56
CA ALA A 282 14.85 5.03 4.18
C ALA A 282 15.39 4.13 5.30
N LYS A 283 14.83 2.94 5.48
CA LYS A 283 15.39 1.93 6.37
C LYS A 283 16.64 1.33 5.72
N LYS A 284 17.73 1.21 6.47
CA LYS A 284 18.91 0.40 6.10
C LYS A 284 18.97 -0.75 7.07
N LEU A 285 18.95 -1.98 6.55
CA LEU A 285 18.90 -3.19 7.37
C LEU A 285 20.06 -4.10 6.99
N ASN A 286 20.73 -4.66 7.98
CA ASN A 286 21.78 -5.66 7.80
C ASN A 286 21.35 -6.93 8.52
N PHE A 287 21.34 -8.03 7.81
CA PHE A 287 20.92 -9.33 8.33
C PHE A 287 22.05 -10.33 8.32
N SER A 288 22.10 -11.10 9.40
CA SER A 288 22.89 -12.32 9.51
C SER A 288 21.96 -13.51 9.31
N VAL A 289 22.16 -14.25 8.23
CA VAL A 289 21.28 -15.38 7.84
C VAL A 289 22.08 -16.67 7.86
N TYR A 290 21.66 -17.63 8.67
CA TYR A 290 22.26 -18.96 8.68
C TYR A 290 21.76 -19.77 7.48
N ILE A 291 22.69 -20.27 6.69
CA ILE A 291 22.42 -21.14 5.55
C ILE A 291 22.84 -22.55 5.90
N GLN A 292 21.91 -23.49 5.77
CA GLN A 292 22.20 -24.91 6.02
C GLN A 292 23.22 -25.47 5.02
N PRO A 293 24.11 -26.38 5.43
CA PRO A 293 25.06 -27.02 4.53
C PRO A 293 24.34 -27.69 3.34
N GLY A 294 24.84 -27.42 2.14
CA GLY A 294 24.28 -27.93 0.89
C GLY A 294 23.27 -27.00 0.20
N TYR A 295 22.78 -25.94 0.86
CA TYR A 295 21.86 -24.96 0.29
C TYR A 295 22.54 -23.67 -0.17
N GLU A 296 23.87 -23.56 -0.05
CA GLU A 296 24.62 -22.34 -0.37
C GLU A 296 24.49 -21.95 -1.85
N SER A 297 24.52 -22.93 -2.74
CA SER A 297 24.37 -22.70 -4.19
C SER A 297 22.97 -22.19 -4.55
N GLU A 298 21.93 -22.65 -3.87
CA GLU A 298 20.56 -22.18 -4.07
C GLU A 298 20.39 -20.77 -3.51
N ALA A 299 20.89 -20.50 -2.32
CA ALA A 299 20.90 -19.18 -1.72
C ALA A 299 21.65 -18.17 -2.61
N TYR A 300 22.83 -18.52 -3.11
CA TYR A 300 23.61 -17.69 -4.03
C TYR A 300 22.79 -17.40 -5.32
N ARG A 301 22.20 -18.41 -5.92
CA ARG A 301 21.39 -18.28 -7.13
C ARG A 301 20.18 -17.36 -6.90
N LEU A 302 19.48 -17.53 -5.78
CA LEU A 302 18.32 -16.68 -5.44
C LEU A 302 18.74 -15.24 -5.20
N LEU A 303 19.78 -14.98 -4.42
CA LEU A 303 20.29 -13.62 -4.17
C LEU A 303 20.74 -12.96 -5.47
N THR A 304 21.45 -13.69 -6.35
CA THR A 304 21.83 -13.19 -7.67
C THR A 304 20.63 -12.85 -8.53
N GLN A 305 19.58 -13.68 -8.49
CA GLN A 305 18.34 -13.44 -9.26
C GLN A 305 17.60 -12.19 -8.79
N TYR A 306 17.71 -11.84 -7.50
CA TYR A 306 17.04 -10.69 -6.90
C TYR A 306 17.94 -9.46 -6.74
N THR A 307 19.19 -9.52 -7.20
CA THR A 307 20.04 -8.33 -7.31
C THR A 307 19.43 -7.35 -8.31
N ASP A 308 19.36 -6.08 -7.96
CA ASP A 308 18.76 -4.99 -8.76
C ASP A 308 17.24 -5.17 -9.04
N VAL A 309 16.57 -6.00 -8.27
CA VAL A 309 15.11 -6.20 -8.34
C VAL A 309 14.47 -5.67 -7.07
N GLU A 310 13.35 -4.98 -7.21
CA GLU A 310 12.53 -4.54 -6.08
C GLU A 310 11.88 -5.76 -5.41
N ILE A 311 12.13 -5.93 -4.13
CA ILE A 311 11.65 -7.06 -3.33
C ILE A 311 11.15 -6.60 -1.96
N VAL A 312 10.30 -7.42 -1.37
CA VAL A 312 9.95 -7.34 0.05
C VAL A 312 10.77 -8.37 0.80
N ILE A 313 11.41 -7.96 1.90
CA ILE A 313 12.07 -8.88 2.82
C ILE A 313 11.25 -9.09 4.07
N ILE A 314 11.24 -10.35 4.53
CA ILE A 314 10.55 -10.79 5.75
C ILE A 314 11.57 -11.60 6.57
N PRO A 315 12.35 -10.94 7.42
CA PRO A 315 13.34 -11.63 8.25
C PRO A 315 12.67 -12.43 9.37
N THR A 316 11.54 -11.92 9.85
CA THR A 316 10.68 -12.57 10.84
C THR A 316 9.28 -11.97 10.75
N ALA A 317 8.25 -12.80 10.97
CA ALA A 317 6.86 -12.34 10.99
C ALA A 317 6.52 -11.57 12.29
N ASP A 318 7.36 -11.67 13.33
CA ASP A 318 7.08 -11.14 14.67
C ASP A 318 7.51 -9.68 14.84
N TYR A 319 8.46 -9.18 14.03
CA TYR A 319 9.01 -7.84 14.16
C TYR A 319 8.77 -6.99 12.91
N ALA A 320 7.83 -6.05 12.99
CA ALA A 320 7.52 -5.10 11.92
C ALA A 320 8.76 -4.25 11.51
N MET A 321 9.72 -4.05 12.42
CA MET A 321 10.95 -3.29 12.16
C MET A 321 11.77 -3.89 11.01
N GLY A 322 11.82 -5.23 10.90
CA GLY A 322 12.56 -5.93 9.86
C GLY A 322 11.84 -6.00 8.52
N LEU A 323 10.53 -5.77 8.49
CA LEU A 323 9.76 -5.80 7.25
C LEU A 323 10.07 -4.55 6.42
N ALA A 324 10.49 -4.75 5.18
CA ALA A 324 10.86 -3.64 4.30
C ALA A 324 10.71 -4.00 2.82
N TYR A 325 10.44 -2.98 2.00
CA TYR A 325 10.43 -3.05 0.54
C TYR A 325 11.60 -2.23 -0.01
N GLY A 326 12.35 -2.78 -0.96
CA GLY A 326 13.51 -2.11 -1.53
C GLY A 326 14.41 -3.05 -2.33
N PHE A 327 15.71 -2.79 -2.28
CA PHE A 327 16.73 -3.51 -3.04
C PHE A 327 17.75 -4.20 -2.13
N LEU A 328 18.27 -5.34 -2.60
CA LEU A 328 19.46 -5.93 -2.01
C LEU A 328 20.65 -5.00 -2.26
N GLY A 329 21.37 -4.67 -1.18
CA GLY A 329 22.68 -4.02 -1.25
C GLY A 329 23.78 -5.04 -1.45
N GLN A 330 24.84 -4.94 -0.62
CA GLN A 330 25.92 -5.94 -0.61
C GLN A 330 25.46 -7.20 0.12
N TRP A 331 25.86 -8.36 -0.41
CA TRP A 331 25.61 -9.64 0.22
C TRP A 331 26.78 -10.59 0.02
N ASN A 332 26.94 -11.52 0.96
CA ASN A 332 27.99 -12.54 0.92
C ASN A 332 27.44 -13.87 1.42
N VAL A 333 27.66 -14.94 0.64
CA VAL A 333 27.30 -16.30 1.01
C VAL A 333 28.59 -17.09 1.14
N PRO A 334 29.08 -17.37 2.36
CA PRO A 334 30.29 -18.16 2.57
C PRO A 334 29.99 -19.64 2.31
N VAL A 335 30.87 -20.31 1.60
CA VAL A 335 30.83 -21.76 1.36
C VAL A 335 31.61 -22.49 2.44
N SER A 336 30.98 -23.47 3.11
CA SER A 336 31.64 -24.25 4.17
C SER A 336 30.90 -25.54 4.45
N ASN A 337 31.61 -26.59 4.82
CA ASN A 337 31.06 -27.90 5.19
C ASN A 337 30.27 -27.89 6.52
N SER A 338 30.32 -26.84 7.32
CA SER A 338 29.71 -26.75 8.65
C SER A 338 28.55 -25.76 8.75
N GLY A 339 28.05 -25.24 7.61
CA GLY A 339 27.11 -24.14 7.57
C GLY A 339 27.72 -22.83 8.07
N LYS A 340 27.35 -21.72 7.49
CA LYS A 340 27.85 -20.40 7.88
C LYS A 340 26.79 -19.32 7.73
N THR A 341 27.07 -18.22 8.36
CA THR A 341 26.25 -17.03 8.32
C THR A 341 26.54 -16.22 7.06
N ALA A 342 25.53 -16.03 6.23
CA ALA A 342 25.53 -15.05 5.15
C ALA A 342 25.24 -13.66 5.72
N SER A 343 25.90 -12.64 5.17
CA SER A 343 25.61 -11.25 5.45
C SER A 343 24.82 -10.65 4.28
N ILE A 344 23.69 -10.00 4.58
CA ILE A 344 22.81 -9.39 3.58
C ILE A 344 22.50 -7.96 4.02
N GLU A 345 22.96 -6.98 3.22
CA GLU A 345 22.55 -5.57 3.35
C GLU A 345 21.29 -5.33 2.52
N PHE A 346 20.32 -4.62 3.09
CA PHE A 346 19.09 -4.23 2.42
C PHE A 346 18.84 -2.72 2.56
N ARG A 347 18.46 -2.09 1.46
CA ARG A 347 18.10 -0.68 1.40
C ARG A 347 16.65 -0.54 1.03
N ALA A 348 15.85 -0.05 1.97
CA ALA A 348 14.44 0.18 1.73
C ALA A 348 14.22 1.39 0.82
N LEU A 349 13.14 1.34 0.05
CA LEU A 349 12.55 2.47 -0.65
C LEU A 349 11.63 3.24 0.30
N THR A 350 11.39 4.51 0.00
CA THR A 350 10.56 5.43 0.80
C THR A 350 9.23 5.71 0.12
#